data_e7aca9db3f91aea86fe5a50c1993c339
#
_entry.id   e7aca9db3f91aea86fe5a50c1993c339
#
_cell.length_a   1.000
_cell.length_b   1.000
_cell.length_c   1.000
_cell.angle_alpha   90.00
_cell.angle_beta   90.00
_cell.angle_gamma   90.00
#
_symmetry.space_group_name_H-M   'P 1'
#
loop_
_entity.id
_entity.type
_entity.pdbx_description
1 polymer ?
#
loop_
_entity_poly.entity_id
_entity_poly.type
_entity_poly.pdbx_seq_one_letter_code
_entity_poly.pdbx_strand_id
1 'polypeptide(L)'
;MARHIDISKLPVLLENQQKGNYRVHLDPSDQGADVGLFCNQSYDKDAEIAKWLSTREFRIALSHGIDRTQINETFVLGLGQVASAAPGDRTPYFPGPEYKMLHVGYDVKKANDMLDALGLTKKDSEGYRLRADGAGRLRLALTTYLGFLPFTQIAEMLAEQWKKIGIRGEVQELERGLATTRLRANEHQIYFETQWGADNIYGHMPLLFPSQPDSPLGPLYGTWYSSAGRQGKEPPARMRELMATYRRSFGVPDQERTRLAKEVWKIALDELWLIPVVSNSPASQGVRVIKNNVGNVPARLWNSAVSDNPHIAHTETWYFKS
;
A
#
# COMPACT_ATOMS: atom_id res chain seq x y z
N MET A 1 -13.85 19.24 -15.22
CA MET A 1 -12.86 18.76 -14.24
C MET A 1 -12.20 17.51 -14.82
N ALA A 2 -10.87 17.50 -14.95
CA ALA A 2 -10.17 16.29 -15.37
C ALA A 2 -9.89 15.43 -14.13
N ARG A 3 -10.22 14.15 -14.19
CA ARG A 3 -9.90 13.10 -13.23
C ARG A 3 -8.74 12.28 -13.80
N HIS A 4 -7.91 11.69 -12.95
CA HIS A 4 -6.77 10.86 -13.35
C HIS A 4 -5.65 11.62 -14.09
N ILE A 5 -5.30 12.80 -13.59
CA ILE A 5 -4.12 13.50 -14.07
C ILE A 5 -2.89 12.80 -13.50
N ASP A 6 -2.02 12.33 -14.38
CA ASP A 6 -0.74 11.75 -14.01
C ASP A 6 0.12 12.83 -13.34
N ILE A 7 0.70 12.50 -12.18
CA ILE A 7 1.53 13.41 -11.39
C ILE A 7 2.73 13.95 -12.18
N SER A 8 3.26 13.21 -13.14
CA SER A 8 4.35 13.64 -14.03
C SER A 8 3.99 14.89 -14.86
N LYS A 9 2.69 15.16 -15.06
CA LYS A 9 2.20 16.36 -15.78
C LYS A 9 2.14 17.62 -14.91
N LEU A 10 2.32 17.45 -13.59
CA LEU A 10 2.17 18.57 -12.64
C LEU A 10 3.09 19.76 -12.97
N PRO A 11 4.39 19.62 -13.29
CA PRO A 11 5.25 20.76 -13.63
C PRO A 11 4.71 21.56 -14.82
N VAL A 12 4.30 20.89 -15.88
CA VAL A 12 3.72 21.54 -17.08
C VAL A 12 2.39 22.25 -16.75
N LEU A 13 1.58 21.67 -15.89
CA LEU A 13 0.32 22.27 -15.47
C LEU A 13 0.56 23.53 -14.63
N LEU A 14 1.55 23.52 -13.73
CA LEU A 14 1.91 24.66 -12.91
C LEU A 14 2.48 25.82 -13.76
N GLU A 15 3.38 25.52 -14.70
CA GLU A 15 3.97 26.49 -15.61
C GLU A 15 2.92 27.21 -16.47
N ASN A 16 1.91 26.48 -16.91
CA ASN A 16 0.90 27.01 -17.84
C ASN A 16 -0.36 27.58 -17.18
N GLN A 17 -0.41 27.72 -15.85
CA GLN A 17 -1.59 28.19 -15.12
C GLN A 17 -2.09 29.54 -15.61
N GLN A 18 -1.21 30.53 -15.79
CA GLN A 18 -1.57 31.89 -16.23
C GLN A 18 -2.09 31.86 -17.67
N LYS A 19 -1.33 31.25 -18.60
CA LYS A 19 -1.72 31.15 -20.02
C LYS A 19 -3.03 30.40 -20.21
N GLY A 20 -3.23 29.32 -19.44
CA GLY A 20 -4.43 28.49 -19.51
C GLY A 20 -5.61 29.05 -18.72
N ASN A 21 -5.45 30.13 -17.98
CA ASN A 21 -6.46 30.73 -17.11
C ASN A 21 -7.12 29.67 -16.18
N TYR A 22 -6.27 28.94 -15.46
CA TYR A 22 -6.71 27.93 -14.50
C TYR A 22 -5.83 27.94 -13.24
N ARG A 23 -6.27 27.24 -12.22
CA ARG A 23 -5.49 26.92 -11.01
C ARG A 23 -5.39 25.43 -10.81
N VAL A 24 -4.26 24.99 -10.26
CA VAL A 24 -4.02 23.61 -9.86
C VAL A 24 -4.27 23.48 -8.36
N HIS A 25 -5.01 22.46 -7.99
CA HIS A 25 -5.21 22.05 -6.60
C HIS A 25 -4.56 20.67 -6.40
N LEU A 26 -3.93 20.49 -5.25
CA LEU A 26 -3.37 19.22 -4.82
C LEU A 26 -4.15 18.72 -3.61
N ASP A 27 -4.74 17.55 -3.74
CA ASP A 27 -5.50 16.87 -2.69
C ASP A 27 -4.73 15.61 -2.28
N PRO A 28 -3.86 15.65 -1.26
CA PRO A 28 -3.16 14.46 -0.76
C PRO A 28 -4.16 13.39 -0.31
N SER A 29 -3.79 12.14 -0.52
CA SER A 29 -4.59 10.99 -0.12
C SER A 29 -4.65 10.87 1.41
N ASP A 30 -5.77 10.42 1.93
CA ASP A 30 -5.96 10.09 3.35
C ASP A 30 -6.01 8.57 3.58
N GLN A 31 -5.75 7.75 2.55
CA GLN A 31 -5.94 6.30 2.57
C GLN A 31 -4.70 5.46 2.94
N GLY A 32 -3.65 6.07 3.49
CA GLY A 32 -2.43 5.36 3.87
C GLY A 32 -1.46 5.19 2.69
N ALA A 33 -1.10 3.97 2.31
CA ALA A 33 -0.12 3.73 1.26
C ALA A 33 -0.70 3.95 -0.15
N ASP A 34 -0.17 4.93 -0.88
CA ASP A 34 -0.44 5.11 -2.32
C ASP A 34 0.32 4.07 -3.16
N VAL A 35 1.49 3.65 -2.68
CA VAL A 35 2.22 2.48 -3.17
C VAL A 35 2.50 1.56 -2.00
N GLY A 36 1.93 0.37 -2.04
CA GLY A 36 2.10 -0.67 -1.04
C GLY A 36 2.55 -2.00 -1.64
N LEU A 37 3.39 -2.71 -0.93
CA LEU A 37 3.82 -4.09 -1.22
C LEU A 37 3.00 -5.02 -0.34
N PHE A 38 2.04 -5.67 -0.92
CA PHE A 38 1.17 -6.63 -0.24
C PHE A 38 1.83 -8.01 -0.25
N CYS A 39 2.30 -8.46 0.92
CA CYS A 39 2.95 -9.74 1.09
C CYS A 39 1.91 -10.84 1.26
N ASN A 40 1.86 -11.80 0.34
CA ASN A 40 0.90 -12.91 0.40
C ASN A 40 1.18 -13.85 1.58
N GLN A 41 0.38 -13.73 2.63
CA GLN A 41 0.50 -14.52 3.86
C GLN A 41 0.00 -15.97 3.69
N SER A 42 -0.76 -16.26 2.65
CA SER A 42 -1.28 -17.60 2.36
C SER A 42 -0.53 -18.33 1.23
N TYR A 43 0.59 -17.78 0.75
CA TYR A 43 1.38 -18.36 -0.33
C TYR A 43 1.79 -19.81 -0.02
N ASP A 44 1.65 -20.70 -0.98
CA ASP A 44 1.83 -22.16 -0.80
C ASP A 44 2.57 -22.84 -1.95
N LYS A 45 3.06 -22.10 -2.95
CA LYS A 45 3.75 -22.69 -4.13
C LYS A 45 5.23 -23.00 -3.87
N ASP A 46 5.82 -22.38 -2.82
CA ASP A 46 7.19 -22.59 -2.39
C ASP A 46 7.25 -22.44 -0.86
N ALA A 47 7.61 -23.50 -0.16
CA ALA A 47 7.56 -23.56 1.30
C ALA A 47 8.54 -22.59 1.98
N GLU A 48 9.73 -22.39 1.41
CA GLU A 48 10.70 -21.44 1.97
C GLU A 48 10.27 -20.00 1.74
N ILE A 49 9.79 -19.66 0.55
CA ILE A 49 9.24 -18.32 0.28
C ILE A 49 8.01 -18.06 1.16
N ALA A 50 7.12 -19.05 1.31
CA ALA A 50 5.96 -18.95 2.21
C ALA A 50 6.37 -18.65 3.67
N LYS A 51 7.42 -19.33 4.16
CA LYS A 51 8.01 -19.08 5.48
C LYS A 51 8.46 -17.63 5.60
N TRP A 52 9.23 -17.14 4.63
CA TRP A 52 9.77 -15.76 4.70
C TRP A 52 8.68 -14.71 4.59
N LEU A 53 7.72 -14.85 3.66
CA LEU A 53 6.60 -13.93 3.54
C LEU A 53 5.74 -13.87 4.82
N SER A 54 5.60 -14.97 5.55
CA SER A 54 4.85 -15.05 6.81
C SER A 54 5.66 -14.61 8.05
N THR A 55 7.00 -14.50 7.94
CA THR A 55 7.86 -14.07 9.05
C THR A 55 7.83 -12.55 9.18
N ARG A 56 7.32 -12.03 10.31
CA ARG A 56 7.19 -10.60 10.57
C ARG A 56 8.52 -9.85 10.50
N GLU A 57 9.55 -10.38 11.14
CA GLU A 57 10.90 -9.79 11.19
C GLU A 57 11.54 -9.72 9.81
N PHE A 58 11.24 -10.68 8.93
CA PHE A 58 11.69 -10.63 7.54
C PHE A 58 11.03 -9.46 6.78
N ARG A 59 9.71 -9.25 6.92
CA ARG A 59 9.02 -8.11 6.30
C ARG A 59 9.52 -6.78 6.84
N ILE A 60 9.83 -6.69 8.15
CA ILE A 60 10.42 -5.49 8.75
C ILE A 60 11.82 -5.23 8.19
N ALA A 61 12.64 -6.26 8.02
CA ALA A 61 13.95 -6.13 7.39
C ALA A 61 13.85 -5.63 5.93
N LEU A 62 12.93 -6.18 5.13
CA LEU A 62 12.65 -5.69 3.78
C LEU A 62 12.25 -4.20 3.80
N SER A 63 11.43 -3.79 4.76
CA SER A 63 10.97 -2.41 4.90
C SER A 63 12.11 -1.44 5.21
N HIS A 64 13.05 -1.83 6.09
CA HIS A 64 14.26 -1.04 6.38
C HIS A 64 15.24 -0.97 5.19
N GLY A 65 15.14 -1.88 4.23
CA GLY A 65 15.91 -1.86 2.98
C GLY A 65 15.39 -0.86 1.94
N ILE A 66 14.28 -0.14 2.19
CA ILE A 66 13.64 0.76 1.23
C ILE A 66 13.99 2.22 1.52
N ASP A 67 14.69 2.87 0.61
CA ASP A 67 14.88 4.33 0.57
C ASP A 67 13.64 5.00 -0.03
N ARG A 68 12.67 5.26 0.84
CA ARG A 68 11.39 5.88 0.47
C ARG A 68 11.54 7.32 0.01
N THR A 69 12.55 8.04 0.53
CA THR A 69 12.81 9.41 0.13
C THR A 69 13.20 9.47 -1.34
N GLN A 70 14.14 8.61 -1.76
CA GLN A 70 14.55 8.50 -3.16
C GLN A 70 13.35 8.19 -4.08
N ILE A 71 12.51 7.22 -3.69
CA ILE A 71 11.32 6.84 -4.48
C ILE A 71 10.32 8.01 -4.55
N ASN A 72 10.05 8.67 -3.42
CA ASN A 72 9.14 9.81 -3.34
C ASN A 72 9.59 10.97 -4.25
N GLU A 73 10.87 11.33 -4.20
CA GLU A 73 11.43 12.39 -5.05
C GLU A 73 11.37 12.03 -6.53
N THR A 74 11.71 10.78 -6.87
CA THR A 74 11.78 10.32 -8.27
C THR A 74 10.40 10.22 -8.93
N PHE A 75 9.41 9.64 -8.25
CA PHE A 75 8.15 9.23 -8.90
C PHE A 75 6.94 10.10 -8.52
N VAL A 76 7.01 10.81 -7.39
CA VAL A 76 5.89 11.67 -6.94
C VAL A 76 6.33 13.09 -6.60
N LEU A 77 7.48 13.53 -7.12
CA LEU A 77 7.99 14.90 -7.03
C LEU A 77 8.18 15.40 -5.59
N GLY A 78 8.47 14.50 -4.65
CA GLY A 78 8.59 14.83 -3.23
C GLY A 78 7.26 15.12 -2.51
N LEU A 79 6.12 14.95 -3.17
CA LEU A 79 4.80 15.34 -2.66
C LEU A 79 4.13 14.27 -1.78
N GLY A 80 4.69 13.07 -1.71
CA GLY A 80 4.27 12.02 -0.79
C GLY A 80 4.94 12.14 0.57
N GLN A 81 4.57 11.27 1.47
CA GLN A 81 5.15 11.17 2.81
C GLN A 81 5.88 9.83 2.99
N VAL A 82 7.01 9.88 3.71
CA VAL A 82 7.60 8.69 4.32
C VAL A 82 6.78 8.38 5.56
N ALA A 83 5.86 7.44 5.45
CA ALA A 83 4.96 7.09 6.54
C ALA A 83 4.57 5.60 6.45
N SER A 84 4.04 5.07 7.56
CA SER A 84 3.44 3.73 7.58
C SER A 84 2.18 3.68 6.70
N ALA A 85 1.60 2.49 6.59
CA ALA A 85 0.32 2.29 5.92
C ALA A 85 -0.89 2.77 6.75
N ALA A 86 -0.69 3.53 7.82
CA ALA A 86 -1.76 4.11 8.60
C ALA A 86 -2.60 5.09 7.75
N PRO A 87 -3.91 5.17 7.97
CA PRO A 87 -4.74 6.17 7.32
C PRO A 87 -4.30 7.58 7.76
N GLY A 88 -4.67 8.60 6.99
CA GLY A 88 -4.38 9.99 7.33
C GLY A 88 -4.91 10.37 8.71
N ASP A 89 -4.22 11.27 9.40
CA ASP A 89 -4.53 11.68 10.78
C ASP A 89 -5.88 12.42 10.94
N ARG A 90 -6.51 12.78 9.82
CA ARG A 90 -7.86 13.39 9.79
C ARG A 90 -8.99 12.38 9.87
N THR A 91 -8.70 11.09 9.71
CA THR A 91 -9.74 10.07 9.81
C THR A 91 -9.97 9.71 11.27
N PRO A 92 -11.21 9.37 11.69
CA PRO A 92 -11.47 8.96 13.07
C PRO A 92 -10.75 7.65 13.43
N TYR A 93 -10.30 6.91 12.43
CA TYR A 93 -9.67 5.59 12.58
C TYR A 93 -8.14 5.65 12.69
N PHE A 94 -7.53 6.83 12.59
CA PHE A 94 -6.09 6.97 12.79
C PHE A 94 -5.67 6.43 14.17
N PRO A 95 -4.76 5.44 14.24
CA PRO A 95 -4.49 4.71 15.49
C PRO A 95 -3.67 5.50 16.50
N GLY A 96 -2.95 6.53 16.07
CA GLY A 96 -2.10 7.38 16.90
C GLY A 96 -0.79 7.77 16.22
N PRO A 97 -0.16 8.89 16.65
CA PRO A 97 1.05 9.42 16.02
C PRO A 97 2.25 8.46 16.11
N GLU A 98 2.32 7.59 17.12
CA GLU A 98 3.34 6.58 17.30
C GLU A 98 3.36 5.53 16.17
N TYR A 99 2.23 5.35 15.50
CA TYR A 99 2.10 4.43 14.37
C TYR A 99 2.52 5.04 13.03
N LYS A 100 2.67 6.38 12.95
CA LYS A 100 2.93 7.08 11.69
C LYS A 100 4.27 6.69 11.05
N MET A 101 5.30 6.44 11.88
CA MET A 101 6.65 6.10 11.42
C MET A 101 7.03 4.64 11.71
N LEU A 102 6.05 3.79 12.05
CA LEU A 102 6.31 2.41 12.45
C LEU A 102 6.91 1.62 11.26
N HIS A 103 8.10 1.05 11.48
CA HIS A 103 8.84 0.19 10.53
C HIS A 103 9.22 0.83 9.18
N VAL A 104 9.22 2.16 9.00
CA VAL A 104 9.50 2.80 7.70
C VAL A 104 10.87 3.49 7.59
N GLY A 105 11.68 3.48 8.64
CA GLY A 105 13.03 4.06 8.60
C GLY A 105 13.96 3.30 7.65
N TYR A 106 14.69 4.01 6.78
CA TYR A 106 15.72 3.43 5.92
C TYR A 106 16.99 3.17 6.72
N ASP A 107 17.38 1.91 6.84
CA ASP A 107 18.57 1.47 7.55
C ASP A 107 19.06 0.12 7.02
N VAL A 108 19.99 0.18 6.06
CA VAL A 108 20.56 -1.01 5.41
C VAL A 108 21.32 -1.90 6.40
N LYS A 109 22.01 -1.30 7.41
CA LYS A 109 22.72 -2.07 8.40
C LYS A 109 21.74 -2.87 9.26
N LYS A 110 20.74 -2.21 9.81
CA LYS A 110 19.69 -2.85 10.61
C LYS A 110 18.98 -3.96 9.82
N ALA A 111 18.64 -3.71 8.55
CA ALA A 111 18.02 -4.72 7.69
C ALA A 111 18.91 -5.96 7.52
N ASN A 112 20.23 -5.78 7.29
CA ASN A 112 21.16 -6.88 7.20
C ASN A 112 21.29 -7.64 8.53
N ASP A 113 21.44 -6.93 9.66
CA ASP A 113 21.54 -7.55 11.00
C ASP A 113 20.29 -8.40 11.30
N MET A 114 19.10 -7.90 10.95
CA MET A 114 17.85 -8.66 11.12
C MET A 114 17.79 -9.91 10.24
N LEU A 115 18.20 -9.82 8.98
CA LEU A 115 18.23 -10.97 8.06
C LEU A 115 19.26 -12.00 8.52
N ASP A 116 20.42 -11.58 9.05
CA ASP A 116 21.43 -12.46 9.61
C ASP A 116 20.90 -13.18 10.88
N ALA A 117 20.19 -12.47 11.75
CA ALA A 117 19.53 -13.05 12.93
C ALA A 117 18.47 -14.10 12.58
N LEU A 118 17.83 -13.98 11.41
CA LEU A 118 16.91 -14.99 10.87
C LEU A 118 17.62 -16.21 10.24
N GLY A 119 18.96 -16.23 10.24
CA GLY A 119 19.78 -17.32 9.69
C GLY A 119 20.08 -17.20 8.19
N LEU A 120 19.72 -16.09 7.54
CA LEU A 120 20.02 -15.83 6.14
C LEU A 120 21.44 -15.26 5.95
N THR A 121 22.46 -15.90 6.53
CA THR A 121 23.87 -15.39 6.57
C THR A 121 24.67 -15.73 5.32
N LYS A 122 24.34 -16.82 4.62
CA LYS A 122 25.07 -17.25 3.44
C LYS A 122 24.73 -16.39 2.24
N LYS A 123 25.77 -15.93 1.51
CA LYS A 123 25.62 -15.12 0.30
C LYS A 123 26.42 -15.73 -0.85
N ASP A 124 25.99 -15.49 -2.08
CA ASP A 124 26.75 -15.85 -3.28
C ASP A 124 27.82 -14.79 -3.61
N SER A 125 28.54 -14.98 -4.73
CA SER A 125 29.61 -14.09 -5.19
C SER A 125 29.14 -12.69 -5.57
N GLU A 126 27.83 -12.50 -5.83
CA GLU A 126 27.22 -11.20 -6.14
C GLU A 126 26.61 -10.52 -4.89
N GLY A 127 26.69 -11.18 -3.72
CA GLY A 127 26.20 -10.67 -2.44
C GLY A 127 24.73 -10.97 -2.15
N TYR A 128 24.05 -11.77 -2.98
CA TYR A 128 22.67 -12.19 -2.72
C TYR A 128 22.62 -13.34 -1.71
N ARG A 129 21.66 -13.26 -0.78
CA ARG A 129 21.42 -14.30 0.23
C ARG A 129 20.93 -15.58 -0.40
N LEU A 130 21.44 -16.70 0.11
CA LEU A 130 21.06 -18.03 -0.33
C LEU A 130 19.91 -18.56 0.51
N ARG A 131 19.08 -19.35 -0.12
CA ARG A 131 17.99 -20.10 0.52
C ARG A 131 18.55 -21.17 1.46
N ALA A 132 17.84 -21.43 2.55
CA ALA A 132 18.22 -22.45 3.52
C ALA A 132 18.02 -23.88 2.97
N ASP A 133 17.09 -24.08 2.02
CA ASP A 133 16.82 -25.34 1.35
C ASP A 133 17.85 -25.70 0.26
N GLY A 134 18.80 -24.82 -0.03
CA GLY A 134 19.85 -25.02 -1.03
C GLY A 134 19.44 -24.74 -2.48
N ALA A 135 18.22 -24.25 -2.74
CA ALA A 135 17.75 -23.97 -4.10
C ALA A 135 18.29 -22.64 -4.70
N GLY A 136 19.45 -22.20 -4.24
CA GLY A 136 20.17 -21.02 -4.78
C GLY A 136 19.78 -19.70 -4.09
N ARG A 137 19.68 -18.61 -4.86
CA ARG A 137 19.39 -17.27 -4.34
C ARG A 137 17.98 -17.17 -3.77
N LEU A 138 17.85 -16.42 -2.68
CA LEU A 138 16.53 -15.99 -2.20
C LEU A 138 15.99 -14.90 -3.13
N ARG A 139 14.95 -15.24 -3.88
CA ARG A 139 14.30 -14.39 -4.88
C ARG A 139 12.87 -14.14 -4.47
N LEU A 140 12.41 -12.89 -4.64
CA LEU A 140 11.04 -12.48 -4.39
C LEU A 140 10.42 -11.93 -5.67
N ALA A 141 9.34 -12.54 -6.12
CA ALA A 141 8.57 -12.08 -7.26
C ALA A 141 7.74 -10.84 -6.87
N LEU A 142 7.97 -9.75 -7.60
CA LEU A 142 7.30 -8.47 -7.44
C LEU A 142 6.29 -8.31 -8.56
N THR A 143 5.03 -8.62 -8.31
CA THR A 143 3.96 -8.52 -9.30
C THR A 143 3.47 -7.08 -9.39
N THR A 144 3.58 -6.50 -10.59
CA THR A 144 3.12 -5.15 -10.93
C THR A 144 2.15 -5.19 -12.10
N TYR A 145 1.45 -4.08 -12.32
CA TYR A 145 0.58 -3.86 -13.47
C TYR A 145 0.48 -2.34 -13.74
N LEU A 146 -0.02 -1.96 -14.90
CA LEU A 146 -0.25 -0.55 -15.24
C LEU A 146 -1.36 0.03 -14.37
N GLY A 147 -0.98 0.83 -13.37
CA GLY A 147 -1.85 1.50 -12.40
C GLY A 147 -1.83 3.03 -12.55
N PHE A 148 -2.27 3.74 -11.50
CA PHE A 148 -2.21 5.22 -11.45
C PHE A 148 -0.80 5.74 -11.15
N LEU A 149 0.04 4.91 -10.54
CA LEU A 149 1.44 5.17 -10.29
C LEU A 149 2.29 4.19 -11.11
N PRO A 150 3.55 4.53 -11.42
CA PRO A 150 4.45 3.69 -12.21
C PRO A 150 4.99 2.53 -11.37
N PHE A 151 4.12 1.57 -11.00
CA PHE A 151 4.46 0.46 -10.11
C PHE A 151 5.67 -0.33 -10.57
N THR A 152 5.81 -0.57 -11.89
CA THR A 152 6.93 -1.34 -12.45
C THR A 152 8.26 -0.64 -12.21
N GLN A 153 8.37 0.65 -12.54
CA GLN A 153 9.59 1.43 -12.36
C GLN A 153 9.94 1.59 -10.86
N ILE A 154 8.92 1.74 -10.01
CA ILE A 154 9.11 1.75 -8.55
C ILE A 154 9.63 0.40 -8.06
N ALA A 155 9.10 -0.71 -8.57
CA ALA A 155 9.54 -2.06 -8.22
C ALA A 155 10.98 -2.34 -8.69
N GLU A 156 11.38 -1.86 -9.86
CA GLU A 156 12.76 -1.96 -10.37
C GLU A 156 13.73 -1.20 -9.46
N MET A 157 13.42 0.06 -9.10
CA MET A 157 14.25 0.83 -8.16
C MET A 157 14.34 0.13 -6.78
N LEU A 158 13.23 -0.40 -6.29
CA LEU A 158 13.17 -1.12 -5.03
C LEU A 158 14.00 -2.41 -5.08
N ALA A 159 13.97 -3.15 -6.18
CA ALA A 159 14.81 -4.34 -6.37
C ALA A 159 16.29 -4.02 -6.31
N GLU A 160 16.74 -2.88 -6.90
CA GLU A 160 18.11 -2.39 -6.78
C GLU A 160 18.46 -1.96 -5.34
N GLN A 161 17.52 -1.35 -4.61
CA GLN A 161 17.73 -1.03 -3.20
C GLN A 161 17.88 -2.31 -2.35
N TRP A 162 17.06 -3.33 -2.57
CA TRP A 162 17.11 -4.60 -1.85
C TRP A 162 18.37 -5.43 -2.14
N LYS A 163 19.06 -5.18 -3.24
CA LYS A 163 20.39 -5.74 -3.48
C LYS A 163 21.37 -5.40 -2.36
N LYS A 164 21.28 -4.21 -1.75
CA LYS A 164 22.12 -3.78 -0.63
C LYS A 164 21.93 -4.64 0.64
N ILE A 165 20.79 -5.31 0.74
CA ILE A 165 20.49 -6.24 1.84
C ILE A 165 20.54 -7.71 1.40
N GLY A 166 21.00 -7.96 0.16
CA GLY A 166 21.20 -9.29 -0.39
C GLY A 166 19.90 -9.99 -0.82
N ILE A 167 18.83 -9.29 -1.05
CA ILE A 167 17.55 -9.85 -1.54
C ILE A 167 17.39 -9.56 -3.03
N ARG A 168 17.12 -10.60 -3.84
CA ARG A 168 16.83 -10.47 -5.25
C ARG A 168 15.35 -10.21 -5.48
N GLY A 169 14.97 -8.99 -5.87
CA GLY A 169 13.65 -8.68 -6.41
C GLY A 169 13.57 -9.08 -7.89
N GLU A 170 12.51 -9.76 -8.29
CA GLU A 170 12.19 -10.12 -9.68
C GLU A 170 10.88 -9.47 -10.10
N VAL A 171 10.97 -8.39 -10.87
CA VAL A 171 9.81 -7.62 -11.30
C VAL A 171 9.08 -8.35 -12.41
N GLN A 172 7.77 -8.50 -12.27
CA GLN A 172 6.88 -9.15 -13.20
C GLN A 172 5.70 -8.22 -13.49
N GLU A 173 5.81 -7.43 -14.57
CA GLU A 173 4.69 -6.64 -15.05
C GLU A 173 3.70 -7.53 -15.80
N LEU A 174 2.44 -7.46 -15.40
CA LEU A 174 1.35 -8.22 -15.99
C LEU A 174 0.26 -7.29 -16.50
N GLU A 175 -0.52 -7.75 -17.47
CA GLU A 175 -1.80 -7.12 -17.75
C GLU A 175 -2.70 -7.22 -16.50
N ARG A 176 -3.51 -6.18 -16.23
CA ARG A 176 -4.27 -6.07 -14.98
C ARG A 176 -5.22 -7.25 -14.72
N GLY A 177 -5.91 -7.74 -15.77
CA GLY A 177 -6.81 -8.89 -15.66
C GLY A 177 -6.05 -10.17 -15.32
N LEU A 178 -4.87 -10.38 -15.95
CA LEU A 178 -4.00 -11.51 -15.66
C LEU A 178 -3.44 -11.41 -14.23
N ALA A 179 -3.00 -10.23 -13.81
CA ALA A 179 -2.51 -10.01 -12.43
C ALA A 179 -3.60 -10.36 -11.41
N THR A 180 -4.84 -9.93 -11.63
CA THR A 180 -5.99 -10.27 -10.77
C THR A 180 -6.29 -11.77 -10.78
N THR A 181 -6.22 -12.43 -11.92
CA THR A 181 -6.44 -13.88 -12.06
C THR A 181 -5.40 -14.66 -11.26
N ARG A 182 -4.12 -14.33 -11.41
CA ARG A 182 -3.02 -14.97 -10.65
C ARG A 182 -3.10 -14.68 -9.15
N LEU A 183 -3.52 -13.46 -8.78
CA LEU A 183 -3.76 -13.13 -7.39
C LEU A 183 -4.81 -14.08 -6.78
N ARG A 184 -5.98 -14.23 -7.41
CA ARG A 184 -7.05 -15.14 -6.95
C ARG A 184 -6.62 -16.60 -6.92
N ALA A 185 -5.71 -17.01 -7.81
CA ALA A 185 -5.10 -18.34 -7.84
C ALA A 185 -4.01 -18.54 -6.77
N ASN A 186 -3.75 -17.55 -5.90
CA ASN A 186 -2.70 -17.57 -4.88
C ASN A 186 -1.28 -17.75 -5.46
N GLU A 187 -1.02 -17.19 -6.66
CA GLU A 187 0.26 -17.36 -7.37
C GLU A 187 1.26 -16.22 -7.15
N HIS A 188 0.82 -15.06 -6.64
CA HIS A 188 1.71 -13.94 -6.35
C HIS A 188 2.45 -14.13 -5.02
N GLN A 189 3.64 -13.53 -4.91
CA GLN A 189 4.40 -13.44 -3.66
C GLN A 189 4.22 -12.05 -3.02
N ILE A 190 4.62 -11.00 -3.72
CA ILE A 190 4.42 -9.60 -3.34
C ILE A 190 3.68 -8.89 -4.48
N TYR A 191 2.54 -8.27 -4.15
CA TYR A 191 1.70 -7.57 -5.12
C TYR A 191 1.75 -6.07 -4.88
N PHE A 192 1.99 -5.29 -5.94
CA PHE A 192 1.97 -3.83 -5.86
C PHE A 192 0.55 -3.32 -6.06
N GLU A 193 0.07 -2.52 -5.13
CA GLU A 193 -1.27 -1.92 -5.19
C GLU A 193 -1.32 -0.65 -4.34
N THR A 194 -2.26 0.23 -4.65
CA THR A 194 -2.68 1.33 -3.77
C THR A 194 -3.62 0.78 -2.69
N GLN A 195 -3.45 1.22 -1.45
CA GLN A 195 -4.31 0.79 -0.33
C GLN A 195 -5.65 1.55 -0.35
N TRP A 196 -6.45 1.28 -1.37
CA TRP A 196 -7.74 1.93 -1.59
C TRP A 196 -8.68 1.80 -0.38
N GLY A 197 -9.25 2.93 0.04
CA GLY A 197 -10.29 2.95 1.06
C GLY A 197 -9.80 2.71 2.49
N ALA A 198 -8.51 2.69 2.75
CA ALA A 198 -7.96 2.49 4.09
C ALA A 198 -8.33 3.61 5.09
N ASP A 199 -8.67 4.80 4.61
CA ASP A 199 -9.22 5.89 5.41
C ASP A 199 -10.59 5.57 6.02
N ASN A 200 -11.31 4.58 5.44
CA ASN A 200 -12.55 4.04 6.00
C ASN A 200 -12.55 2.50 5.94
N ILE A 201 -12.13 1.86 7.03
CA ILE A 201 -12.00 0.39 7.11
C ILE A 201 -13.31 -0.38 6.85
N TYR A 202 -14.47 0.29 6.91
CA TYR A 202 -15.77 -0.30 6.61
C TYR A 202 -16.15 -0.20 5.13
N GLY A 203 -15.39 0.57 4.35
CA GLY A 203 -15.62 0.76 2.91
C GLY A 203 -14.91 -0.26 2.03
N HIS A 204 -13.65 -0.60 2.32
CA HIS A 204 -12.85 -1.49 1.46
C HIS A 204 -11.82 -2.29 2.25
N MET A 205 -12.21 -3.42 2.81
CA MET A 205 -11.41 -4.25 3.71
C MET A 205 -10.34 -5.14 3.06
N PRO A 206 -10.48 -5.64 1.80
CA PRO A 206 -9.53 -6.63 1.26
C PRO A 206 -8.07 -6.16 1.21
N LEU A 207 -7.84 -4.85 1.23
CA LEU A 207 -6.51 -4.24 1.25
C LEU A 207 -5.99 -3.93 2.67
N LEU A 208 -6.78 -4.19 3.70
CA LEU A 208 -6.38 -4.08 5.11
C LEU A 208 -6.10 -5.44 5.73
N PHE A 209 -6.95 -6.42 5.45
CA PHE A 209 -6.79 -7.82 5.84
C PHE A 209 -7.50 -8.73 4.82
N PRO A 210 -7.16 -10.02 4.71
CA PRO A 210 -7.77 -10.92 3.75
C PRO A 210 -9.22 -11.25 4.11
N SER A 211 -10.14 -10.40 3.66
CA SER A 211 -11.59 -10.52 3.89
C SER A 211 -12.33 -11.19 2.72
N GLN A 212 -11.69 -11.28 1.55
CA GLN A 212 -12.24 -11.83 0.31
C GLN A 212 -11.15 -12.57 -0.49
N PRO A 213 -11.50 -13.47 -1.42
CA PRO A 213 -10.54 -14.24 -2.22
C PRO A 213 -9.63 -13.41 -3.13
N ASP A 214 -9.94 -12.15 -3.37
CA ASP A 214 -9.12 -11.19 -4.14
C ASP A 214 -8.25 -10.29 -3.29
N SER A 215 -8.09 -10.61 -2.00
CA SER A 215 -7.14 -9.89 -1.15
C SER A 215 -5.70 -10.26 -1.49
N PRO A 216 -4.83 -9.28 -1.84
CA PRO A 216 -3.41 -9.55 -2.10
C PRO A 216 -2.63 -9.94 -0.85
N LEU A 217 -3.21 -9.78 0.34
CA LEU A 217 -2.62 -10.20 1.62
C LEU A 217 -2.75 -11.70 1.91
N GLY A 218 -3.58 -12.42 1.14
CA GLY A 218 -3.75 -13.87 1.35
C GLY A 218 -5.09 -14.39 0.83
N PRO A 219 -5.18 -14.75 -0.45
CA PRO A 219 -6.42 -15.21 -1.08
C PRO A 219 -7.06 -16.41 -0.38
N LEU A 220 -6.25 -17.36 0.08
CA LEU A 220 -6.77 -18.56 0.78
C LEU A 220 -7.35 -18.20 2.16
N TYR A 221 -6.78 -17.21 2.84
CA TYR A 221 -7.33 -16.69 4.10
C TYR A 221 -8.61 -15.89 3.87
N GLY A 222 -8.65 -15.13 2.75
CA GLY A 222 -9.86 -14.42 2.31
C GLY A 222 -11.00 -15.37 2.00
N THR A 223 -10.72 -16.49 1.34
CA THR A 223 -11.69 -17.57 1.09
C THR A 223 -12.19 -18.17 2.40
N TRP A 224 -11.31 -18.40 3.37
CA TRP A 224 -11.69 -18.90 4.70
C TRP A 224 -12.60 -17.93 5.42
N TYR A 225 -12.24 -16.65 5.44
CA TYR A 225 -13.03 -15.62 6.12
C TYR A 225 -14.42 -15.45 5.51
N SER A 226 -14.50 -15.32 4.17
CA SER A 226 -15.76 -15.11 3.46
C SER A 226 -16.69 -16.34 3.48
N SER A 227 -16.13 -17.53 3.57
CA SER A 227 -16.89 -18.80 3.69
C SER A 227 -17.26 -19.17 5.13
N ALA A 228 -16.96 -18.32 6.12
CA ALA A 228 -17.11 -18.64 7.54
C ALA A 228 -16.39 -19.94 7.95
N GLY A 229 -15.17 -20.14 7.46
CA GLY A 229 -14.31 -21.28 7.79
C GLY A 229 -14.57 -22.57 7.01
N ARG A 230 -15.52 -22.56 6.06
CA ARG A 230 -15.90 -23.78 5.31
C ARG A 230 -14.94 -24.10 4.15
N GLN A 231 -14.22 -23.13 3.63
CA GLN A 231 -13.29 -23.28 2.51
C GLN A 231 -12.04 -22.42 2.75
N GLY A 232 -11.00 -22.63 1.95
CA GLY A 232 -9.75 -21.90 2.05
C GLY A 232 -8.82 -22.46 3.12
N LYS A 233 -7.96 -21.60 3.66
CA LYS A 233 -6.98 -21.94 4.70
C LYS A 233 -7.22 -21.08 5.93
N GLU A 234 -7.17 -21.68 7.11
CA GLU A 234 -7.30 -20.93 8.37
C GLU A 234 -6.11 -19.99 8.56
N PRO A 235 -6.36 -18.68 8.82
CA PRO A 235 -5.28 -17.71 9.07
C PRO A 235 -4.56 -17.96 10.40
N PRO A 236 -3.31 -17.49 10.56
CA PRO A 236 -2.61 -17.54 11.84
C PRO A 236 -3.32 -16.71 12.93
N ALA A 237 -3.01 -17.02 14.19
CA ALA A 237 -3.72 -16.47 15.36
C ALA A 237 -3.83 -14.95 15.35
N ARG A 238 -2.75 -14.24 15.04
CA ARG A 238 -2.73 -12.77 15.04
C ARG A 238 -3.67 -12.15 13.98
N MET A 239 -3.76 -12.77 12.81
CA MET A 239 -4.68 -12.35 11.76
C MET A 239 -6.14 -12.67 12.13
N ARG A 240 -6.39 -13.82 12.79
CA ARG A 240 -7.73 -14.15 13.31
C ARG A 240 -8.17 -13.16 14.42
N GLU A 241 -7.25 -12.73 15.26
CA GLU A 241 -7.51 -11.67 16.26
C GLU A 241 -7.97 -10.37 15.61
N LEU A 242 -7.26 -9.92 14.55
CA LEU A 242 -7.68 -8.76 13.76
C LEU A 242 -9.09 -8.95 13.19
N MET A 243 -9.33 -10.07 12.53
CA MET A 243 -10.62 -10.40 11.91
C MET A 243 -11.76 -10.43 12.94
N ALA A 244 -11.52 -11.00 14.13
CA ALA A 244 -12.47 -11.04 15.22
C ALA A 244 -12.74 -9.63 15.80
N THR A 245 -11.70 -8.81 15.95
CA THR A 245 -11.82 -7.42 16.40
C THR A 245 -12.64 -6.60 15.41
N TYR A 246 -12.38 -6.76 14.11
CA TYR A 246 -13.18 -6.13 13.06
C TYR A 246 -14.65 -6.54 13.15
N ARG A 247 -14.95 -7.85 13.27
CA ARG A 247 -16.35 -8.33 13.40
C ARG A 247 -17.06 -7.74 14.63
N ARG A 248 -16.37 -7.63 15.77
CA ARG A 248 -16.93 -7.03 17.00
C ARG A 248 -17.26 -5.55 16.86
N SER A 249 -16.73 -4.87 15.85
CA SER A 249 -16.99 -3.44 15.64
C SER A 249 -18.36 -3.15 14.99
N PHE A 250 -19.11 -4.17 14.61
CA PHE A 250 -20.48 -4.03 14.10
C PHE A 250 -21.51 -4.10 15.21
N GLY A 251 -22.56 -3.31 15.09
CA GLY A 251 -23.68 -3.29 16.04
C GLY A 251 -23.35 -2.66 17.41
N VAL A 252 -22.23 -1.96 17.53
CA VAL A 252 -21.82 -1.24 18.74
C VAL A 252 -21.91 0.28 18.56
N PRO A 253 -21.95 1.08 19.65
CA PRO A 253 -21.93 2.54 19.57
C PRO A 253 -20.70 3.07 18.84
N ASP A 254 -20.82 4.26 18.23
CA ASP A 254 -19.76 4.87 17.39
C ASP A 254 -18.41 5.02 18.09
N GLN A 255 -18.41 5.35 19.36
CA GLN A 255 -17.16 5.47 20.14
C GLN A 255 -16.43 4.13 20.26
N GLU A 256 -17.17 3.07 20.55
CA GLU A 256 -16.62 1.72 20.66
C GLU A 256 -16.21 1.18 19.28
N ARG A 257 -17.00 1.44 18.23
CA ARG A 257 -16.66 1.12 16.86
C ARG A 257 -15.34 1.76 16.45
N THR A 258 -15.15 3.05 16.73
CA THR A 258 -13.93 3.78 16.45
C THR A 258 -12.75 3.20 17.22
N ARG A 259 -12.92 2.86 18.49
CA ARG A 259 -11.89 2.23 19.32
C ARG A 259 -11.44 0.89 18.72
N LEU A 260 -12.39 0.03 18.36
CA LEU A 260 -12.10 -1.28 17.74
C LEU A 260 -11.45 -1.12 16.36
N ALA A 261 -11.87 -0.14 15.56
CA ALA A 261 -11.23 0.17 14.29
C ALA A 261 -9.76 0.56 14.45
N LYS A 262 -9.43 1.35 15.46
CA LYS A 262 -8.03 1.69 15.80
C LYS A 262 -7.23 0.45 16.23
N GLU A 263 -7.83 -0.47 16.98
CA GLU A 263 -7.17 -1.74 17.34
C GLU A 263 -6.90 -2.62 16.11
N VAL A 264 -7.81 -2.67 15.14
CA VAL A 264 -7.59 -3.35 13.86
C VAL A 264 -6.37 -2.76 13.15
N TRP A 265 -6.27 -1.43 13.08
CA TRP A 265 -5.12 -0.74 12.49
C TRP A 265 -3.82 -1.03 13.21
N LYS A 266 -3.81 -1.00 14.55
CA LYS A 266 -2.60 -1.29 15.36
C LYS A 266 -2.06 -2.68 15.03
N ILE A 267 -2.94 -3.69 14.95
CA ILE A 267 -2.54 -5.06 14.60
C ILE A 267 -1.95 -5.11 13.18
N ALA A 268 -2.63 -4.52 12.20
CA ALA A 268 -2.18 -4.56 10.81
C ALA A 268 -0.83 -3.88 10.60
N LEU A 269 -0.62 -2.72 11.26
CA LEU A 269 0.62 -1.95 11.16
C LEU A 269 1.79 -2.64 11.90
N ASP A 270 1.53 -3.22 13.08
CA ASP A 270 2.55 -3.94 13.84
C ASP A 270 3.03 -5.19 13.08
N GLU A 271 2.11 -5.94 12.49
CA GLU A 271 2.41 -7.15 11.70
C GLU A 271 3.06 -6.85 10.35
N LEU A 272 2.89 -5.65 9.82
CA LEU A 272 3.48 -5.22 8.55
C LEU A 272 3.22 -6.21 7.39
N TRP A 273 2.00 -6.72 7.25
CA TRP A 273 1.62 -7.55 6.09
C TRP A 273 1.64 -6.76 4.78
N LEU A 274 1.43 -5.45 4.88
CA LEU A 274 1.62 -4.46 3.84
C LEU A 274 2.83 -3.59 4.18
N ILE A 275 3.84 -3.58 3.31
CA ILE A 275 5.01 -2.69 3.42
C ILE A 275 4.71 -1.42 2.61
N PRO A 276 4.56 -0.24 3.24
CA PRO A 276 4.30 1.01 2.55
C PRO A 276 5.57 1.52 1.85
N VAL A 277 5.42 2.14 0.68
CA VAL A 277 6.52 2.74 -0.08
C VAL A 277 6.34 4.26 -0.22
N VAL A 278 5.16 4.68 -0.67
CA VAL A 278 4.75 6.10 -0.74
C VAL A 278 3.40 6.22 -0.05
N SER A 279 3.22 7.25 0.77
CA SER A 279 1.98 7.47 1.51
C SER A 279 1.50 8.91 1.36
N ASN A 280 0.19 9.11 1.47
CA ASN A 280 -0.49 10.41 1.54
C ASN A 280 -0.08 11.41 0.44
N SER A 281 0.14 10.94 -0.80
CA SER A 281 0.50 11.78 -1.93
C SER A 281 -0.73 12.23 -2.73
N PRO A 282 -0.65 13.32 -3.52
CA PRO A 282 -1.68 13.67 -4.48
C PRO A 282 -1.56 12.86 -5.80
N ALA A 283 -0.57 12.00 -5.94
CA ALA A 283 -0.28 11.26 -7.17
C ALA A 283 -1.42 10.31 -7.55
N SER A 284 -2.09 9.72 -6.55
CA SER A 284 -3.25 8.87 -6.77
C SER A 284 -4.52 9.74 -6.83
N GLN A 285 -4.87 10.26 -8.02
CA GLN A 285 -6.10 11.03 -8.31
C GLN A 285 -6.23 12.39 -7.59
N GLY A 286 -5.18 12.90 -6.97
CA GLY A 286 -5.25 14.12 -6.15
C GLY A 286 -4.92 15.42 -6.90
N VAL A 287 -4.64 15.38 -8.20
CA VAL A 287 -4.36 16.60 -9.00
C VAL A 287 -5.65 17.08 -9.66
N ARG A 288 -6.08 18.30 -9.33
CA ARG A 288 -7.25 18.95 -9.92
C ARG A 288 -6.86 20.22 -10.68
N VAL A 289 -7.43 20.40 -11.86
CA VAL A 289 -7.29 21.64 -12.68
C VAL A 289 -8.66 22.28 -12.82
N ILE A 290 -8.78 23.52 -12.38
CA ILE A 290 -10.04 24.27 -12.35
C ILE A 290 -9.84 25.63 -13.03
N LYS A 291 -10.70 26.00 -13.99
CA LYS A 291 -10.69 27.32 -14.61
C LYS A 291 -10.91 28.42 -13.57
N ASN A 292 -10.22 29.56 -13.72
CA ASN A 292 -10.26 30.65 -12.74
C ASN A 292 -11.65 31.30 -12.61
N ASN A 293 -12.45 31.27 -13.68
CA ASN A 293 -13.82 31.77 -13.69
C ASN A 293 -14.86 30.82 -13.07
N VAL A 294 -14.45 29.70 -12.48
CA VAL A 294 -15.35 28.82 -11.74
C VAL A 294 -15.31 29.18 -10.26
N GLY A 295 -16.49 29.49 -9.71
CA GLY A 295 -16.71 29.80 -8.29
C GLY A 295 -17.22 28.62 -7.48
N ASN A 296 -17.23 28.79 -6.15
CA ASN A 296 -17.66 27.80 -5.15
C ASN A 296 -16.92 26.45 -5.20
N VAL A 297 -15.65 26.49 -5.59
CA VAL A 297 -14.80 25.33 -5.64
C VAL A 297 -14.13 25.12 -4.28
N PRO A 298 -14.27 23.96 -3.62
CA PRO A 298 -13.59 23.67 -2.35
C PRO A 298 -12.07 23.81 -2.49
N ALA A 299 -11.43 24.39 -1.49
CA ALA A 299 -9.97 24.53 -1.45
C ALA A 299 -9.29 23.15 -1.46
N ARG A 300 -9.87 22.17 -0.78
CA ARG A 300 -9.43 20.77 -0.74
C ARG A 300 -10.63 19.83 -0.87
N LEU A 301 -10.42 18.71 -1.56
CA LEU A 301 -11.32 17.57 -1.57
C LEU A 301 -10.73 16.42 -0.76
N TRP A 302 -11.59 15.57 -0.23
CA TRP A 302 -11.18 14.28 0.31
C TRP A 302 -10.74 13.39 -0.83
N ASN A 303 -9.47 13.02 -0.86
CA ASN A 303 -8.92 12.15 -1.87
C ASN A 303 -8.89 10.70 -1.35
N SER A 304 -9.96 9.99 -1.64
CA SER A 304 -10.13 8.57 -1.30
C SER A 304 -10.95 7.87 -2.37
N ALA A 305 -10.69 6.61 -2.61
CA ALA A 305 -11.47 5.79 -3.52
C ALA A 305 -12.93 5.62 -3.07
N VAL A 306 -13.18 5.59 -1.76
CA VAL A 306 -14.54 5.45 -1.20
C VAL A 306 -15.34 6.74 -1.26
N SER A 307 -14.71 7.90 -1.42
CA SER A 307 -15.39 9.18 -1.57
C SER A 307 -15.85 9.48 -3.00
N ASP A 308 -15.43 8.65 -3.94
CA ASP A 308 -15.81 8.69 -5.35
C ASP A 308 -15.75 10.09 -5.97
N ASN A 309 -14.58 10.74 -5.85
CA ASN A 309 -14.33 12.07 -6.43
C ASN A 309 -14.72 12.12 -7.92
N PRO A 310 -15.45 13.14 -8.40
CA PRO A 310 -15.73 14.43 -7.76
C PRO A 310 -17.07 14.55 -7.02
N HIS A 311 -17.82 13.47 -6.77
CA HIS A 311 -19.18 13.53 -6.20
C HIS A 311 -19.24 14.32 -4.88
N ILE A 312 -18.26 14.15 -3.98
CA ILE A 312 -18.19 14.92 -2.73
C ILE A 312 -17.87 16.40 -2.93
N ALA A 313 -17.53 16.83 -4.15
CA ALA A 313 -17.23 18.21 -4.46
C ALA A 313 -18.50 19.07 -4.66
N HIS A 314 -19.68 18.45 -4.69
CA HIS A 314 -20.94 19.13 -4.95
C HIS A 314 -20.86 20.05 -6.17
N THR A 315 -20.41 19.51 -7.31
CA THR A 315 -20.15 20.26 -8.55
C THR A 315 -21.41 20.96 -9.08
N GLU A 316 -22.60 20.51 -8.70
CA GLU A 316 -23.87 21.14 -8.97
C GLU A 316 -24.04 22.51 -8.31
N THR A 317 -23.22 22.83 -7.30
CA THR A 317 -23.19 24.13 -6.63
C THR A 317 -22.19 25.10 -7.23
N TRP A 318 -21.37 24.67 -8.19
CA TRP A 318 -20.36 25.50 -8.83
C TRP A 318 -21.01 26.41 -9.85
N TYR A 319 -20.46 27.60 -10.02
CA TYR A 319 -20.96 28.58 -10.98
C TYR A 319 -19.83 29.26 -11.74
N PHE A 320 -20.14 29.79 -12.92
CA PHE A 320 -19.24 30.63 -13.65
C PHE A 320 -19.31 32.06 -13.09
N LYS A 321 -18.18 32.64 -12.75
CA LYS A 321 -18.07 34.06 -12.38
C LYS A 321 -18.25 34.92 -13.63
N SER A 322 -19.04 35.97 -13.49
CA SER A 322 -19.21 37.00 -14.53
C SER A 322 -17.91 37.77 -14.74
#